data_ea1dfee6137f063f5147054a55db73d3
#
_entry.id   ea1dfee6137f063f5147054a55db73d3
#
_cell.length_a   1.000
_cell.length_b   1.000
_cell.length_c   1.000
_cell.angle_alpha   90.00
_cell.angle_beta   90.00
_cell.angle_gamma   90.00
#
_symmetry.space_group_name_H-M   'P 1'
#
loop_
_entity.id
_entity.type
_entity.pdbx_description
1 polymer ?
#
loop_
_entity_poly.entity_id
_entity_poly.type
_entity_poly.pdbx_seq_one_letter_code
_entity_poly.pdbx_strand_id
1 'polypeptide(L)'
;MDNKKIKNLLTSLKDGTVSVENALRKLKHLPYEDISFAKVDHHRHLRQGVPEVIFASGKTDEQVLTIARAMHTKSGSFLITKASKKIYRSLKIKGAVFYPDSGIIAVGEEKKKAGNVLVLTAGTSDIPAAEEAAVTASFLGSRIETVYDVGVAGLHRLMDSSDQIKKARVIVVAAGMEGALPSVVGGMTDKPIVAVPTSTGYGTSLGGLTALFAMLNSCVPGIAVMNIDNGFGAGCLAHKINTLADNK
;
A
#
# COMPACT_ATOMS: atom_id res chain seq x y z
N MET A 1 18.11 5.15 -0.41
CA MET A 1 19.25 4.19 -0.32
C MET A 1 18.88 3.18 0.74
N ASP A 2 18.91 1.86 0.49
CA ASP A 2 18.56 0.87 1.50
C ASP A 2 19.76 0.60 2.46
N ASN A 3 19.50 -0.09 3.58
CA ASN A 3 20.53 -0.44 4.56
C ASN A 3 21.73 -1.17 3.92
N LYS A 4 21.51 -1.97 2.87
CA LYS A 4 22.54 -2.72 2.15
C LYS A 4 23.50 -1.77 1.41
N LYS A 5 22.96 -0.73 0.77
CA LYS A 5 23.78 0.28 0.06
C LYS A 5 24.60 1.13 1.03
N ILE A 6 24.05 1.49 2.20
CA ILE A 6 24.81 2.20 3.24
C ILE A 6 25.91 1.31 3.80
N LYS A 7 25.58 0.06 4.14
CA LYS A 7 26.55 -0.93 4.62
C LYS A 7 27.69 -1.13 3.62
N ASN A 8 27.36 -1.28 2.34
CA ASN A 8 28.38 -1.41 1.28
C ASN A 8 29.25 -0.15 1.16
N LEU A 9 28.67 1.05 1.27
CA LEU A 9 29.43 2.29 1.25
C LEU A 9 30.39 2.39 2.44
N LEU A 10 29.92 2.03 3.64
CA LEU A 10 30.76 2.04 4.86
C LEU A 10 31.85 0.96 4.79
N THR A 11 31.55 -0.21 4.21
CA THR A 11 32.55 -1.26 3.95
C THR A 11 33.61 -0.74 2.98
N SER A 12 33.21 -0.14 1.85
CA SER A 12 34.13 0.43 0.87
C SER A 12 35.00 1.56 1.44
N LEU A 13 34.45 2.35 2.37
CA LEU A 13 35.23 3.35 3.11
C LEU A 13 36.25 2.69 4.02
N LYS A 14 35.86 1.67 4.78
CA LYS A 14 36.75 0.90 5.66
C LYS A 14 37.88 0.23 4.88
N ASP A 15 37.57 -0.31 3.71
CA ASP A 15 38.51 -1.01 2.83
C ASP A 15 39.38 -0.03 1.99
N GLY A 16 39.21 1.27 2.17
CA GLY A 16 39.98 2.31 1.47
C GLY A 16 39.65 2.49 -0.03
N THR A 17 38.62 1.77 -0.55
CA THR A 17 38.20 1.87 -1.97
C THR A 17 37.39 3.12 -2.27
N VAL A 18 36.87 3.80 -1.23
CA VAL A 18 36.14 5.06 -1.32
C VAL A 18 36.73 6.03 -0.29
N SER A 19 37.08 7.27 -0.70
CA SER A 19 37.57 8.28 0.24
C SER A 19 36.45 8.82 1.14
N VAL A 20 36.83 9.40 2.28
CA VAL A 20 35.91 10.04 3.24
C VAL A 20 35.10 11.12 2.54
N GLU A 21 35.73 11.96 1.69
CA GLU A 21 35.06 13.04 0.96
C GLU A 21 34.01 12.48 -0.02
N ASN A 22 34.34 11.40 -0.72
CA ASN A 22 33.41 10.72 -1.62
C ASN A 22 32.27 10.05 -0.86
N ALA A 23 32.54 9.46 0.30
CA ALA A 23 31.51 8.88 1.17
C ALA A 23 30.56 9.99 1.69
N LEU A 24 31.11 11.10 2.21
CA LEU A 24 30.34 12.26 2.65
C LEU A 24 29.49 12.86 1.53
N ARG A 25 30.04 12.99 0.32
CA ARG A 25 29.28 13.47 -0.84
C ARG A 25 28.10 12.54 -1.18
N LYS A 26 28.29 11.23 -1.13
CA LYS A 26 27.20 10.25 -1.32
C LYS A 26 26.18 10.32 -0.20
N LEU A 27 26.61 10.56 1.05
CA LEU A 27 25.74 10.69 2.21
C LEU A 27 25.02 12.07 2.28
N LYS A 28 25.59 13.14 1.74
CA LYS A 28 24.99 14.48 1.73
C LYS A 28 23.65 14.56 0.99
N HIS A 29 23.44 13.70 -0.01
CA HIS A 29 22.18 13.61 -0.77
C HIS A 29 21.18 12.62 -0.15
N LEU A 30 21.44 12.14 1.05
CA LEU A 30 20.64 11.12 1.72
C LEU A 30 19.30 11.61 2.28
N PRO A 31 19.07 12.84 2.77
CA PRO A 31 17.77 13.21 3.31
C PRO A 31 16.69 13.29 2.23
N TYR A 32 16.93 14.04 1.18
CA TYR A 32 16.03 14.21 0.03
C TYR A 32 16.76 14.80 -1.18
N GLU A 33 16.18 14.67 -2.35
CA GLU A 33 16.60 15.34 -3.57
C GLU A 33 15.58 16.43 -3.92
N ASP A 34 16.06 17.66 -4.03
CA ASP A 34 15.26 18.79 -4.48
C ASP A 34 15.28 18.85 -6.01
N ILE A 35 14.13 18.66 -6.64
CA ILE A 35 13.94 18.78 -8.08
C ILE A 35 13.09 20.02 -8.43
N SER A 36 13.20 21.07 -7.65
CA SER A 36 12.52 22.37 -7.74
C SER A 36 11.07 22.33 -7.26
N PHE A 37 10.20 21.56 -7.89
CA PHE A 37 8.78 21.46 -7.54
C PHE A 37 8.45 20.29 -6.59
N ALA A 38 9.42 19.41 -6.33
CA ALA A 38 9.25 18.28 -5.40
C ALA A 38 10.55 17.95 -4.67
N LYS A 39 10.41 17.43 -3.45
CA LYS A 39 11.51 16.89 -2.64
C LYS A 39 11.35 15.39 -2.51
N VAL A 40 12.20 14.62 -3.20
CA VAL A 40 12.14 13.15 -3.24
C VAL A 40 12.89 12.59 -2.04
N ASP A 41 12.19 11.92 -1.13
CA ASP A 41 12.72 11.36 0.12
C ASP A 41 13.33 9.96 -0.09
N HIS A 42 14.61 9.90 -0.38
CA HIS A 42 15.31 8.63 -0.57
C HIS A 42 15.56 7.84 0.74
N HIS A 43 15.28 8.42 1.90
CA HIS A 43 15.46 7.82 3.22
C HIS A 43 14.21 7.21 3.83
N ARG A 44 13.04 7.42 3.20
CA ARG A 44 11.76 6.96 3.72
C ARG A 44 11.77 5.46 4.02
N HIS A 45 12.37 4.65 3.15
CA HIS A 45 12.48 3.20 3.37
C HIS A 45 13.25 2.85 4.65
N LEU A 46 14.33 3.58 4.97
CA LEU A 46 15.13 3.36 6.18
C LEU A 46 14.39 3.71 7.46
N ARG A 47 13.57 4.78 7.43
CA ARG A 47 12.85 5.26 8.61
C ARG A 47 11.52 4.54 8.81
N GLN A 48 10.81 4.23 7.73
CA GLN A 48 9.41 3.76 7.78
C GLN A 48 9.24 2.32 7.30
N GLY A 49 10.28 1.69 6.72
CA GLY A 49 10.18 0.37 6.09
C GLY A 49 9.41 0.37 4.76
N VAL A 50 8.84 1.51 4.37
CA VAL A 50 8.05 1.68 3.14
C VAL A 50 8.86 2.55 2.17
N PRO A 51 9.04 2.17 0.89
CA PRO A 51 9.73 3.00 -0.09
C PRO A 51 8.94 4.29 -0.37
N GLU A 52 9.59 5.25 -1.02
CA GLU A 52 8.89 6.46 -1.48
C GLU A 52 7.78 6.10 -2.46
N VAL A 53 6.70 6.86 -2.42
CA VAL A 53 5.51 6.64 -3.23
C VAL A 53 5.07 7.94 -3.88
N ILE A 54 4.74 7.88 -5.16
CA ILE A 54 4.23 9.02 -5.91
C ILE A 54 2.70 8.97 -5.87
N PHE A 55 2.06 9.94 -5.25
CA PHE A 55 0.62 10.15 -5.35
C PHE A 55 0.36 10.98 -6.62
N ALA A 56 -0.17 10.34 -7.67
CA ALA A 56 -0.34 10.99 -8.98
C ALA A 56 -1.50 11.98 -9.02
N SER A 57 -2.54 11.79 -8.19
CA SER A 57 -3.66 12.72 -8.15
C SER A 57 -3.21 14.14 -7.78
N GLY A 58 -3.71 15.14 -8.51
CA GLY A 58 -3.32 16.54 -8.33
C GLY A 58 -1.96 16.92 -8.93
N LYS A 59 -1.26 15.98 -9.60
CA LYS A 59 -0.03 16.27 -10.35
C LYS A 59 -0.27 16.18 -11.86
N THR A 60 0.52 16.94 -12.64
CA THR A 60 0.56 16.75 -14.09
C THR A 60 1.29 15.45 -14.45
N ASP A 61 0.99 14.87 -15.62
CA ASP A 61 1.68 13.67 -16.10
C ASP A 61 3.20 13.89 -16.12
N GLU A 62 3.66 15.08 -16.54
CA GLU A 62 5.08 15.43 -16.61
C GLU A 62 5.74 15.46 -15.24
N GLN A 63 5.07 16.01 -14.22
CA GLN A 63 5.55 16.01 -12.83
C GLN A 63 5.72 14.58 -12.33
N VAL A 64 4.72 13.71 -12.54
CA VAL A 64 4.78 12.30 -12.13
C VAL A 64 5.95 11.59 -12.81
N LEU A 65 6.12 11.77 -14.13
CA LEU A 65 7.19 11.14 -14.89
C LEU A 65 8.58 11.62 -14.46
N THR A 66 8.72 12.91 -14.14
CA THR A 66 10.00 13.49 -13.68
C THR A 66 10.38 12.92 -12.31
N ILE A 67 9.44 12.88 -11.35
CA ILE A 67 9.67 12.27 -10.03
C ILE A 67 10.01 10.78 -10.20
N ALA A 68 9.27 10.05 -11.03
CA ALA A 68 9.48 8.62 -11.25
C ALA A 68 10.88 8.31 -11.82
N ARG A 69 11.37 9.13 -12.75
CA ARG A 69 12.75 8.99 -13.29
C ARG A 69 13.81 9.23 -12.23
N ALA A 70 13.66 10.27 -11.40
CA ALA A 70 14.57 10.54 -10.29
C ALA A 70 14.60 9.37 -9.30
N MET A 71 13.44 8.83 -8.93
CA MET A 71 13.32 7.67 -8.04
C MET A 71 13.92 6.40 -8.67
N HIS A 72 13.65 6.15 -9.95
CA HIS A 72 14.18 4.97 -10.63
C HIS A 72 15.71 4.94 -10.66
N THR A 73 16.33 6.08 -10.93
CA THR A 73 17.81 6.20 -10.98
C THR A 73 18.46 5.89 -9.64
N LYS A 74 17.83 6.24 -8.52
CA LYS A 74 18.45 6.12 -7.18
C LYS A 74 17.97 4.92 -6.37
N SER A 75 16.65 4.68 -6.31
CA SER A 75 16.08 3.61 -5.48
C SER A 75 15.73 2.36 -6.28
N GLY A 76 15.36 2.50 -7.53
CA GLY A 76 14.98 1.39 -8.42
C GLY A 76 13.65 0.71 -8.05
N SER A 77 13.05 1.03 -6.89
CA SER A 77 11.83 0.38 -6.41
C SER A 77 10.90 1.41 -5.78
N PHE A 78 9.69 1.57 -6.31
CA PHE A 78 8.68 2.52 -5.84
C PHE A 78 7.29 2.20 -6.39
N LEU A 79 6.26 2.82 -5.80
CA LEU A 79 4.88 2.81 -6.29
C LEU A 79 4.48 4.18 -6.81
N ILE A 80 3.58 4.20 -7.79
CA ILE A 80 2.79 5.38 -8.18
C ILE A 80 1.34 5.01 -7.93
N THR A 81 0.63 5.73 -7.08
CA THR A 81 -0.78 5.50 -6.78
C THR A 81 -1.66 6.50 -7.51
N LYS A 82 -2.91 6.12 -7.78
CA LYS A 82 -3.90 6.94 -8.54
C LYS A 82 -3.37 7.36 -9.92
N ALA A 83 -2.56 6.52 -10.55
CA ALA A 83 -1.99 6.76 -11.87
C ALA A 83 -2.97 6.39 -12.99
N SER A 84 -2.92 7.13 -14.08
CA SER A 84 -3.65 6.81 -15.29
C SER A 84 -2.88 5.84 -16.20
N LYS A 85 -3.60 5.13 -17.06
CA LYS A 85 -2.99 4.30 -18.11
C LYS A 85 -2.08 5.12 -19.06
N LYS A 86 -2.35 6.43 -19.20
CA LYS A 86 -1.52 7.35 -19.98
C LYS A 86 -0.14 7.53 -19.33
N ILE A 87 -0.10 7.78 -18.01
CA ILE A 87 1.16 7.86 -17.24
C ILE A 87 1.97 6.57 -17.42
N TYR A 88 1.33 5.39 -17.26
CA TYR A 88 1.99 4.10 -17.42
C TYR A 88 2.64 3.96 -18.80
N ARG A 89 1.89 4.27 -19.89
CA ARG A 89 2.43 4.19 -21.25
C ARG A 89 3.61 5.13 -21.50
N SER A 90 3.62 6.29 -20.84
CA SER A 90 4.66 7.31 -21.00
C SER A 90 5.87 7.06 -20.10
N LEU A 91 5.75 6.22 -19.05
CA LEU A 91 6.79 5.97 -18.05
C LEU A 91 8.02 5.26 -18.66
N LYS A 92 7.81 4.30 -19.57
CA LYS A 92 8.85 3.56 -20.32
C LYS A 92 9.95 2.96 -19.42
N ILE A 93 9.62 2.55 -18.21
CA ILE A 93 10.53 1.84 -17.30
C ILE A 93 10.32 0.34 -17.49
N LYS A 94 11.41 -0.39 -17.79
CA LYS A 94 11.37 -1.84 -17.95
C LYS A 94 10.99 -2.52 -16.62
N GLY A 95 10.04 -3.45 -16.64
CA GLY A 95 9.56 -4.16 -15.46
C GLY A 95 8.51 -3.40 -14.65
N ALA A 96 8.07 -2.21 -15.10
CA ALA A 96 6.91 -1.56 -14.51
C ALA A 96 5.64 -2.36 -14.78
N VAL A 97 4.80 -2.55 -13.76
CA VAL A 97 3.51 -3.26 -13.84
C VAL A 97 2.39 -2.27 -13.51
N PHE A 98 1.34 -2.23 -14.32
CA PHE A 98 0.17 -1.39 -14.11
C PHE A 98 -1.03 -2.24 -13.67
N TYR A 99 -1.66 -1.83 -12.59
CA TYR A 99 -2.89 -2.41 -12.04
C TYR A 99 -4.04 -1.45 -12.35
N PRO A 100 -4.90 -1.80 -13.32
CA PRO A 100 -5.85 -0.83 -13.88
C PRO A 100 -6.97 -0.45 -12.92
N ASP A 101 -7.43 -1.34 -12.05
CA ASP A 101 -8.55 -1.09 -11.14
C ASP A 101 -8.13 -0.13 -10.03
N SER A 102 -6.97 -0.33 -9.41
CA SER A 102 -6.44 0.55 -8.37
C SER A 102 -5.73 1.80 -8.89
N GLY A 103 -5.34 1.80 -10.17
CA GLY A 103 -4.47 2.84 -10.72
C GLY A 103 -3.06 2.84 -10.12
N ILE A 104 -2.56 1.68 -9.69
CA ILE A 104 -1.17 1.56 -9.22
C ILE A 104 -0.24 1.22 -10.38
N ILE A 105 0.92 1.87 -10.40
CA ILE A 105 2.09 1.41 -11.15
C ILE A 105 3.14 0.98 -10.13
N ALA A 106 3.55 -0.28 -10.19
CA ALA A 106 4.64 -0.82 -9.38
C ALA A 106 5.93 -0.91 -10.21
N VAL A 107 7.03 -0.42 -9.64
CA VAL A 107 8.37 -0.49 -10.23
C VAL A 107 9.31 -1.11 -9.20
N GLY A 108 10.08 -2.12 -9.59
CA GLY A 108 11.07 -2.77 -8.74
C GLY A 108 10.99 -4.29 -8.76
N GLU A 109 11.88 -4.92 -8.00
CA GLU A 109 11.96 -6.37 -7.90
C GLU A 109 10.91 -6.93 -6.94
N GLU A 110 10.44 -8.12 -7.24
CA GLU A 110 9.52 -8.85 -6.39
C GLU A 110 10.22 -9.30 -5.09
N LYS A 111 9.64 -8.94 -3.94
CA LYS A 111 10.15 -9.35 -2.63
C LYS A 111 9.65 -10.76 -2.27
N LYS A 112 10.44 -11.48 -1.47
CA LYS A 112 10.00 -12.74 -0.87
C LYS A 112 8.73 -12.50 -0.05
N LYS A 113 7.70 -13.27 -0.33
CA LYS A 113 6.38 -13.12 0.32
C LYS A 113 6.35 -13.86 1.67
N ALA A 114 5.82 -13.18 2.68
CA ALA A 114 5.67 -13.71 4.04
C ALA A 114 4.26 -13.49 4.60
N GLY A 115 3.91 -14.29 5.59
CA GLY A 115 2.62 -14.20 6.28
C GLY A 115 1.42 -14.47 5.38
N ASN A 116 0.26 -13.90 5.74
CA ASN A 116 -0.97 -13.96 4.94
C ASN A 116 -1.88 -12.76 5.26
N VAL A 117 -2.11 -11.90 4.30
CA VAL A 117 -3.06 -10.79 4.35
C VAL A 117 -4.26 -11.16 3.48
N LEU A 118 -5.44 -11.21 4.08
CA LEU A 118 -6.68 -11.40 3.34
C LEU A 118 -7.29 -10.04 3.01
N VAL A 119 -7.73 -9.84 1.77
CA VAL A 119 -8.40 -8.62 1.33
C VAL A 119 -9.80 -8.96 0.85
N LEU A 120 -10.82 -8.36 1.47
CA LEU A 120 -12.24 -8.58 1.20
C LEU A 120 -12.89 -7.32 0.64
N THR A 121 -13.87 -7.48 -0.26
CA THR A 121 -14.77 -6.38 -0.67
C THR A 121 -16.22 -6.71 -0.41
N ALA A 122 -17.01 -5.68 -0.06
CA ALA A 122 -18.47 -5.83 0.05
C ALA A 122 -19.10 -5.98 -1.33
N GLY A 123 -18.72 -5.15 -2.29
CA GLY A 123 -19.18 -5.22 -3.66
C GLY A 123 -18.04 -5.10 -4.67
N THR A 124 -18.35 -5.29 -5.94
CA THR A 124 -17.37 -5.14 -7.05
C THR A 124 -16.91 -3.71 -7.21
N SER A 125 -17.71 -2.72 -6.84
CA SER A 125 -17.34 -1.29 -6.87
C SER A 125 -16.30 -0.90 -5.80
N ASP A 126 -16.04 -1.78 -4.83
CA ASP A 126 -15.02 -1.56 -3.79
C ASP A 126 -13.64 -2.11 -4.21
N ILE A 127 -13.59 -2.86 -5.33
CA ILE A 127 -12.35 -3.49 -5.85
C ILE A 127 -11.21 -2.48 -6.01
N PRO A 128 -11.42 -1.25 -6.53
CA PRO A 128 -10.32 -0.30 -6.69
C PRO A 128 -9.55 0.00 -5.39
N ALA A 129 -10.25 0.20 -4.28
CA ALA A 129 -9.62 0.44 -2.98
C ALA A 129 -8.99 -0.83 -2.41
N ALA A 130 -9.64 -1.98 -2.60
CA ALA A 130 -9.12 -3.28 -2.17
C ALA A 130 -7.87 -3.70 -2.96
N GLU A 131 -7.86 -3.54 -4.28
CA GLU A 131 -6.68 -3.82 -5.11
C GLU A 131 -5.53 -2.88 -4.75
N GLU A 132 -5.81 -1.61 -4.47
CA GLU A 132 -4.78 -0.67 -3.99
C GLU A 132 -4.11 -1.19 -2.70
N ALA A 133 -4.89 -1.72 -1.76
CA ALA A 133 -4.36 -2.32 -0.54
C ALA A 133 -3.58 -3.63 -0.81
N ALA A 134 -4.13 -4.51 -1.62
CA ALA A 134 -3.54 -5.79 -1.98
C ALA A 134 -2.18 -5.61 -2.69
N VAL A 135 -2.14 -4.77 -3.73
CA VAL A 135 -0.91 -4.48 -4.49
C VAL A 135 0.12 -3.82 -3.59
N THR A 136 -0.28 -2.85 -2.76
CA THR A 136 0.63 -2.18 -1.82
C THR A 136 1.25 -3.18 -0.83
N ALA A 137 0.44 -3.98 -0.14
CA ALA A 137 0.94 -4.96 0.82
C ALA A 137 1.80 -6.05 0.14
N SER A 138 1.41 -6.50 -1.05
CA SER A 138 2.19 -7.42 -1.87
C SER A 138 3.55 -6.83 -2.26
N PHE A 139 3.59 -5.59 -2.74
CA PHE A 139 4.82 -4.89 -3.11
C PHE A 139 5.78 -4.75 -1.92
N LEU A 140 5.25 -4.58 -0.72
CA LEU A 140 6.04 -4.52 0.50
C LEU A 140 6.57 -5.90 0.96
N GLY A 141 6.02 -7.01 0.47
CA GLY A 141 6.48 -8.38 0.76
C GLY A 141 5.48 -9.24 1.53
N SER A 142 4.21 -8.86 1.62
CA SER A 142 3.16 -9.71 2.18
C SER A 142 2.62 -10.69 1.14
N ARG A 143 2.31 -11.92 1.57
CA ARG A 143 1.46 -12.83 0.80
C ARG A 143 0.03 -12.33 0.87
N ILE A 144 -0.67 -12.31 -0.25
CA ILE A 144 -2.03 -11.78 -0.37
C ILE A 144 -2.97 -12.88 -0.85
N GLU A 145 -4.13 -12.95 -0.21
CA GLU A 145 -5.32 -13.61 -0.72
C GLU A 145 -6.42 -12.56 -0.89
N THR A 146 -7.24 -12.68 -1.92
CA THR A 146 -8.34 -11.75 -2.19
C THR A 146 -9.64 -12.52 -2.35
N VAL A 147 -10.72 -12.01 -1.75
CA VAL A 147 -12.10 -12.50 -1.95
C VAL A 147 -12.98 -11.28 -2.17
N TYR A 148 -13.57 -11.19 -3.33
CA TYR A 148 -14.38 -10.05 -3.74
C TYR A 148 -15.87 -10.36 -3.73
N ASP A 149 -16.69 -9.30 -3.57
CA ASP A 149 -18.15 -9.35 -3.65
C ASP A 149 -18.80 -10.28 -2.59
N VAL A 150 -18.36 -10.13 -1.33
CA VAL A 150 -18.89 -10.88 -0.18
C VAL A 150 -19.68 -9.99 0.79
N GLY A 151 -20.44 -9.03 0.24
CA GLY A 151 -21.25 -8.08 1.02
C GLY A 151 -22.32 -8.72 1.88
N VAL A 152 -22.74 -8.00 2.91
CA VAL A 152 -23.68 -8.46 3.94
C VAL A 152 -25.08 -8.80 3.41
N ALA A 153 -25.45 -8.28 2.24
CA ALA A 153 -26.70 -8.65 1.57
C ALA A 153 -26.75 -10.12 1.10
N GLY A 154 -25.59 -10.80 1.07
CA GLY A 154 -25.47 -12.20 0.73
C GLY A 154 -24.50 -12.93 1.64
N LEU A 155 -24.79 -13.04 2.94
CA LEU A 155 -23.91 -13.62 3.97
C LEU A 155 -23.37 -15.01 3.62
N HIS A 156 -24.12 -15.83 2.85
CA HIS A 156 -23.65 -17.15 2.42
C HIS A 156 -22.31 -17.05 1.65
N ARG A 157 -22.13 -16.01 0.81
CA ARG A 157 -20.86 -15.78 0.07
C ARG A 157 -19.67 -15.51 1.02
N LEU A 158 -19.93 -14.76 2.09
CA LEU A 158 -18.91 -14.51 3.12
C LEU A 158 -18.59 -15.77 3.91
N MET A 159 -19.63 -16.59 4.25
CA MET A 159 -19.46 -17.84 4.99
C MET A 159 -18.60 -18.86 4.23
N ASP A 160 -18.72 -18.90 2.90
CA ASP A 160 -17.88 -19.75 2.05
C ASP A 160 -16.38 -19.39 2.14
N SER A 161 -16.06 -18.18 2.62
CA SER A 161 -14.69 -17.69 2.81
C SER A 161 -14.15 -17.87 4.24
N SER A 162 -14.86 -18.61 5.09
CA SER A 162 -14.51 -18.78 6.52
C SER A 162 -13.12 -19.37 6.73
N ASP A 163 -12.63 -20.23 5.87
CA ASP A 163 -11.30 -20.83 5.97
C ASP A 163 -10.18 -19.82 5.65
N GLN A 164 -10.38 -18.94 4.69
CA GLN A 164 -9.45 -17.85 4.38
C GLN A 164 -9.38 -16.85 5.55
N ILE A 165 -10.53 -16.51 6.13
CA ILE A 165 -10.64 -15.62 7.30
C ILE A 165 -9.84 -16.21 8.48
N LYS A 166 -9.97 -17.50 8.78
CA LYS A 166 -9.23 -18.18 9.87
C LYS A 166 -7.71 -18.21 9.65
N LYS A 167 -7.28 -18.38 8.38
CA LYS A 167 -5.85 -18.50 8.02
C LYS A 167 -5.13 -17.17 7.92
N ALA A 168 -5.84 -16.06 7.84
CA ALA A 168 -5.26 -14.72 7.74
C ALA A 168 -4.52 -14.33 9.02
N ARG A 169 -3.45 -13.52 8.90
CA ARG A 169 -2.81 -12.82 10.02
C ARG A 169 -3.44 -11.46 10.26
N VAL A 170 -3.95 -10.84 9.22
CA VAL A 170 -4.67 -9.57 9.22
C VAL A 170 -5.61 -9.53 8.04
N ILE A 171 -6.76 -8.87 8.20
CA ILE A 171 -7.79 -8.80 7.17
C ILE A 171 -8.02 -7.34 6.80
N VAL A 172 -7.95 -7.02 5.52
CA VAL A 172 -8.37 -5.72 4.98
C VAL A 172 -9.79 -5.88 4.45
N VAL A 173 -10.70 -5.00 4.82
CA VAL A 173 -12.10 -5.04 4.39
C VAL A 173 -12.48 -3.70 3.78
N ALA A 174 -12.70 -3.67 2.46
CA ALA A 174 -13.19 -2.49 1.75
C ALA A 174 -14.70 -2.56 1.56
N ALA A 175 -15.42 -1.53 2.00
CA ALA A 175 -16.87 -1.46 1.92
C ALA A 175 -17.37 -0.03 1.80
N GLY A 176 -18.27 0.21 0.86
CA GLY A 176 -19.06 1.44 0.75
C GLY A 176 -20.44 1.29 1.39
N MET A 177 -21.44 2.01 0.84
CA MET A 177 -22.82 2.02 1.31
C MET A 177 -22.92 2.32 2.82
N GLU A 178 -23.40 1.36 3.62
CA GLU A 178 -23.54 1.46 5.07
C GLU A 178 -22.30 1.00 5.85
N GLY A 179 -21.27 0.44 5.18
CA GLY A 179 -20.01 0.05 5.82
C GLY A 179 -20.11 -1.11 6.81
N ALA A 180 -21.10 -2.00 6.71
CA ALA A 180 -21.36 -3.03 7.73
C ALA A 180 -20.40 -4.23 7.68
N LEU A 181 -19.80 -4.53 6.53
CA LEU A 181 -18.99 -5.75 6.33
C LEU A 181 -17.84 -5.90 7.35
N PRO A 182 -17.06 -4.86 7.70
CA PRO A 182 -15.99 -5.01 8.69
C PRO A 182 -16.48 -5.48 10.06
N SER A 183 -17.65 -5.02 10.51
CA SER A 183 -18.25 -5.44 11.77
C SER A 183 -18.68 -6.91 11.74
N VAL A 184 -19.26 -7.37 10.62
CA VAL A 184 -19.67 -8.78 10.45
C VAL A 184 -18.43 -9.67 10.42
N VAL A 185 -17.40 -9.33 9.64
CA VAL A 185 -16.15 -10.09 9.59
C VAL A 185 -15.49 -10.14 10.96
N GLY A 186 -15.48 -9.01 11.69
CA GLY A 186 -14.90 -8.92 13.03
C GLY A 186 -15.60 -9.81 14.06
N GLY A 187 -16.91 -10.05 13.91
CA GLY A 187 -17.63 -11.03 14.73
C GLY A 187 -17.27 -12.49 14.43
N MET A 188 -16.57 -12.77 13.32
CA MET A 188 -16.21 -14.12 12.89
C MET A 188 -14.77 -14.52 13.19
N THR A 189 -13.92 -13.59 13.67
CA THR A 189 -12.48 -13.83 13.78
C THR A 189 -11.85 -13.08 14.94
N ASP A 190 -10.70 -13.59 15.42
CA ASP A 190 -9.80 -12.96 16.39
C ASP A 190 -8.70 -12.12 15.72
N LYS A 191 -8.71 -12.02 14.38
CA LYS A 191 -7.66 -11.34 13.62
C LYS A 191 -7.88 -9.83 13.58
N PRO A 192 -6.81 -9.01 13.58
CA PRO A 192 -6.92 -7.58 13.37
C PRO A 192 -7.58 -7.26 12.02
N ILE A 193 -8.48 -6.29 12.01
CA ILE A 193 -9.16 -5.83 10.81
C ILE A 193 -8.74 -4.41 10.48
N VAL A 194 -8.37 -4.19 9.23
CA VAL A 194 -8.12 -2.86 8.63
C VAL A 194 -9.30 -2.54 7.73
N ALA A 195 -10.22 -1.73 8.22
CA ALA A 195 -11.42 -1.34 7.50
C ALA A 195 -11.16 -0.13 6.61
N VAL A 196 -11.55 -0.24 5.34
CA VAL A 196 -11.44 0.83 4.34
C VAL A 196 -12.84 1.23 3.90
N PRO A 197 -13.37 2.35 4.42
CA PRO A 197 -14.60 2.90 3.87
C PRO A 197 -14.33 3.36 2.44
N THR A 198 -15.25 3.06 1.52
CA THR A 198 -15.14 3.53 0.14
C THR A 198 -16.17 4.61 -0.16
N SER A 199 -15.88 5.45 -1.14
CA SER A 199 -16.81 6.47 -1.63
C SER A 199 -17.98 5.88 -2.44
N THR A 200 -18.01 4.56 -2.62
CA THR A 200 -19.06 3.82 -3.30
C THR A 200 -20.39 3.98 -2.56
N GLY A 201 -21.41 4.47 -3.25
CA GLY A 201 -22.74 4.65 -2.68
C GLY A 201 -23.49 5.77 -3.38
N TYR A 202 -24.71 6.05 -2.87
CA TYR A 202 -25.59 7.11 -3.36
C TYR A 202 -26.41 7.72 -2.23
N GLY A 203 -27.12 8.80 -2.51
CA GLY A 203 -27.98 9.46 -1.54
C GLY A 203 -27.24 9.86 -0.26
N THR A 204 -27.61 9.30 0.86
CA THR A 204 -27.04 9.60 2.19
C THR A 204 -25.66 9.03 2.42
N SER A 205 -25.06 8.35 1.45
CA SER A 205 -23.67 7.85 1.58
C SER A 205 -22.65 8.98 1.72
N LEU A 206 -22.98 10.19 1.25
CA LEU A 206 -22.17 11.42 1.36
C LEU A 206 -20.70 11.19 0.97
N GLY A 207 -20.47 10.46 -0.15
CA GLY A 207 -19.13 10.19 -0.63
C GLY A 207 -18.30 9.29 0.29
N GLY A 208 -18.95 8.39 1.03
CA GLY A 208 -18.30 7.43 1.92
C GLY A 208 -18.30 7.81 3.41
N LEU A 209 -18.82 9.00 3.77
CA LEU A 209 -18.92 9.42 5.18
C LEU A 209 -19.80 8.49 5.99
N THR A 210 -20.91 7.99 5.44
CA THR A 210 -21.78 7.03 6.14
C THR A 210 -21.03 5.73 6.45
N ALA A 211 -20.28 5.19 5.49
CA ALA A 211 -19.45 4.01 5.71
C ALA A 211 -18.36 4.28 6.75
N LEU A 212 -17.69 5.43 6.67
CA LEU A 212 -16.66 5.84 7.63
C LEU A 212 -17.20 5.90 9.06
N PHE A 213 -18.34 6.59 9.27
CA PHE A 213 -18.94 6.72 10.60
C PHE A 213 -19.46 5.41 11.14
N ALA A 214 -20.05 4.54 10.31
CA ALA A 214 -20.48 3.22 10.71
C ALA A 214 -19.30 2.36 11.18
N MET A 215 -18.17 2.36 10.43
CA MET A 215 -16.97 1.64 10.80
C MET A 215 -16.32 2.17 12.10
N LEU A 216 -16.27 3.51 12.26
CA LEU A 216 -15.75 4.15 13.48
C LEU A 216 -16.61 3.87 14.72
N ASN A 217 -17.92 3.64 14.52
CA ASN A 217 -18.88 3.35 15.58
C ASN A 217 -19.13 1.84 15.77
N SER A 218 -18.28 0.99 15.21
CA SER A 218 -18.40 -0.46 15.38
C SER A 218 -18.19 -0.87 16.83
N CYS A 219 -19.06 -1.75 17.34
CA CYS A 219 -18.92 -2.35 18.68
C CYS A 219 -17.91 -3.52 18.72
N VAL A 220 -17.38 -3.93 17.57
CA VAL A 220 -16.44 -5.05 17.47
C VAL A 220 -15.03 -4.56 17.80
N PRO A 221 -14.34 -5.13 18.79
CA PRO A 221 -12.96 -4.77 19.10
C PRO A 221 -12.00 -5.25 18.00
N GLY A 222 -10.89 -4.53 17.78
CA GLY A 222 -9.83 -4.94 16.86
C GLY A 222 -9.99 -4.42 15.42
N ILE A 223 -10.93 -3.48 15.17
CA ILE A 223 -11.09 -2.80 13.89
C ILE A 223 -10.33 -1.46 13.91
N ALA A 224 -9.36 -1.31 13.00
CA ALA A 224 -8.71 -0.04 12.70
C ALA A 224 -9.29 0.53 11.41
N VAL A 225 -9.82 1.75 11.47
CA VAL A 225 -10.50 2.39 10.32
C VAL A 225 -9.53 3.32 9.60
N MET A 226 -9.43 3.16 8.29
CA MET A 226 -8.65 4.03 7.40
C MET A 226 -9.51 5.20 6.91
N ASN A 227 -8.88 6.17 6.25
CA ASN A 227 -9.62 7.20 5.57
C ASN A 227 -10.37 6.65 4.33
N ILE A 228 -11.36 7.37 3.84
CA ILE A 228 -12.15 6.98 2.65
C ILE A 228 -11.20 6.77 1.45
N ASP A 229 -11.40 5.66 0.72
CA ASP A 229 -10.64 5.24 -0.46
C ASP A 229 -9.12 5.12 -0.24
N ASN A 230 -8.65 5.01 1.01
CA ASN A 230 -7.23 4.91 1.32
C ASN A 230 -6.76 3.45 1.36
N GLY A 231 -6.82 2.77 0.23
CA GLY A 231 -6.29 1.41 0.08
C GLY A 231 -4.79 1.34 0.28
N PHE A 232 -4.04 2.34 -0.20
CA PHE A 232 -2.59 2.41 0.02
C PHE A 232 -2.22 2.39 1.51
N GLY A 233 -2.86 3.24 2.32
CA GLY A 233 -2.62 3.26 3.77
C GLY A 233 -3.00 1.95 4.44
N ALA A 234 -4.11 1.34 4.00
CA ALA A 234 -4.55 0.02 4.48
C ALA A 234 -3.52 -1.07 4.16
N GLY A 235 -3.00 -1.11 2.94
CA GLY A 235 -1.96 -2.06 2.54
C GLY A 235 -0.66 -1.90 3.33
N CYS A 236 -0.24 -0.64 3.60
CA CYS A 236 0.91 -0.35 4.45
C CYS A 236 0.70 -0.85 5.89
N LEU A 237 -0.46 -0.57 6.49
CA LEU A 237 -0.78 -0.99 7.85
C LEU A 237 -0.88 -2.52 7.95
N ALA A 238 -1.60 -3.15 7.01
CA ALA A 238 -1.74 -4.60 6.96
C ALA A 238 -0.38 -5.30 6.81
N HIS A 239 0.51 -4.79 5.94
CA HIS A 239 1.87 -5.31 5.82
C HIS A 239 2.64 -5.23 7.14
N LYS A 240 2.59 -4.09 7.84
CA LYS A 240 3.26 -3.93 9.13
C LYS A 240 2.75 -4.94 10.17
N ILE A 241 1.44 -5.08 10.31
CA ILE A 241 0.83 -6.06 11.23
C ILE A 241 1.26 -7.49 10.83
N ASN A 242 1.17 -7.83 9.55
CA ASN A 242 1.51 -9.14 9.02
C ASN A 242 2.95 -9.58 9.32
N THR A 243 3.88 -8.62 9.37
CA THR A 243 5.32 -8.89 9.56
C THR A 243 5.81 -8.74 11.00
N LEU A 244 4.98 -8.25 11.93
CA LEU A 244 5.38 -8.11 13.35
C LEU A 244 5.83 -9.44 13.97
N ALA A 245 5.21 -10.55 13.62
CA ALA A 245 5.54 -11.87 14.14
C ALA A 245 6.86 -12.45 13.59
N ASP A 246 7.31 -11.96 12.43
CA ASP A 246 8.49 -12.47 11.74
C ASP A 246 9.79 -11.69 12.13
N ASN A 247 9.65 -10.62 12.93
CA ASN A 247 10.75 -9.76 13.39
C ASN A 247 11.28 -10.12 14.81
N LYS A 248 10.97 -11.35 15.26
CA LYS A 248 11.47 -11.89 16.55
C LYS A 248 12.64 -12.83 16.34
#